data_c773dc22eadfd4c3b592108f8b90b907
#
_entry.id   c773dc22eadfd4c3b592108f8b90b907
#
_cell.length_a   1.000
_cell.length_b   1.000
_cell.length_c   1.000
_cell.angle_alpha   90.00
_cell.angle_beta   90.00
_cell.angle_gamma   90.00
#
_symmetry.space_group_name_H-M   'P 1'
#
loop_
_entity.id
_entity.type
_entity.pdbx_description
1 polymer ?
#
loop_
_entity_poly.entity_id
_entity_poly.type
_entity_poly.pdbx_seq_one_letter_code
_entity_poly.pdbx_strand_id
1 'polypeptide(L)'
;MARLDCAIILAAGEGTRMKSDTPKVLHDFAGKTFLRRVMDSVSALHPRNEAVVVKYQAERVAQAARSYNSDAVIVEQDEIAGTGRAVQCAVFELEKLNEFHGTVLIVASDMPLLDTATLHQLLEAHEAHNNAATVLTATLQDPFGYGRIIRDPQGNLLRIVEQKDANASELLVTEVNTSVYAFDAEVLSQAVSGLSADNAQGEFYLTDALETAREIGHVGIFQSPDNLSVEGVNDRVQLAALLKAHNIRVCEGWMREGVTVIDPQTTWIEDDVKISPDAVILPGTYLKGSTAVSSHAVIGPDTTLINTQVDEGAVVERSRAEDSRLGEGAVIGPWTYLRPGNTLGPHTKAGAYVEMKKAVIDEGTKVPHLSYVGDAHIHENTNVGGGTITANYDGVHKNHTEIGSHVHIGAGNMLVAPVTVGDNVTSGAGSVIRHDVPDDAMVYSENSQHTVEQWKPAWEREK
;
A
#
# COMPACT_ATOMS: atom_id res chain seq x y z
N MET A 1 -30.51 8.27 1.51
CA MET A 1 -29.09 8.34 1.10
C MET A 1 -29.02 9.33 -0.04
N ALA A 2 -28.16 10.33 0.07
CA ALA A 2 -27.87 11.27 -1.00
C ALA A 2 -27.47 10.47 -2.26
N ARG A 3 -28.09 10.77 -3.39
CA ARG A 3 -27.83 10.04 -4.63
C ARG A 3 -26.75 10.77 -5.40
N LEU A 4 -25.59 10.14 -5.57
CA LEU A 4 -24.53 10.63 -6.43
C LEU A 4 -24.74 10.12 -7.86
N ASP A 5 -24.95 11.03 -8.81
CA ASP A 5 -25.14 10.66 -10.21
C ASP A 5 -23.79 10.62 -10.96
N CYS A 6 -22.94 11.61 -10.79
CA CYS A 6 -21.63 11.66 -11.44
C CYS A 6 -20.52 12.00 -10.45
N ALA A 7 -19.33 11.41 -10.65
CA ALA A 7 -18.09 11.81 -10.00
C ALA A 7 -17.03 12.16 -11.04
N ILE A 8 -16.33 13.26 -10.84
CA ILE A 8 -15.21 13.72 -11.69
C ILE A 8 -13.95 13.75 -10.85
N ILE A 9 -12.98 12.90 -11.17
CA ILE A 9 -11.70 12.78 -10.47
C ILE A 9 -10.62 13.46 -11.29
N LEU A 10 -10.01 14.50 -10.74
CA LEU A 10 -8.99 15.31 -11.42
C LEU A 10 -7.60 14.68 -11.23
N ALA A 11 -7.09 14.03 -12.28
CA ALA A 11 -5.80 13.34 -12.30
C ALA A 11 -4.86 13.87 -13.42
N ALA A 12 -5.11 15.07 -13.93
CA ALA A 12 -4.40 15.65 -15.08
C ALA A 12 -3.10 16.39 -14.70
N GLY A 13 -2.85 16.66 -13.42
CA GLY A 13 -1.72 17.45 -12.95
C GLY A 13 -0.36 16.79 -13.19
N GLU A 14 0.63 17.55 -13.68
CA GLU A 14 1.98 17.08 -13.93
C GLU A 14 2.74 16.73 -12.64
N GLY A 15 2.48 17.48 -11.53
CA GLY A 15 3.13 17.23 -10.24
C GLY A 15 4.64 17.47 -10.23
N THR A 16 5.12 18.50 -10.93
CA THR A 16 6.55 18.83 -11.11
C THR A 16 7.33 18.92 -9.80
N ARG A 17 6.68 19.35 -8.71
CA ARG A 17 7.28 19.41 -7.35
C ARG A 17 7.68 18.06 -6.78
N MET A 18 7.09 16.96 -7.26
CA MET A 18 7.48 15.60 -6.85
C MET A 18 8.86 15.20 -7.38
N LYS A 19 9.35 15.85 -8.45
CA LYS A 19 10.64 15.56 -9.11
C LYS A 19 10.80 14.07 -9.40
N SER A 20 9.83 13.48 -10.11
CA SER A 20 9.71 12.04 -10.32
C SER A 20 9.24 11.73 -11.74
N ASP A 21 9.72 10.62 -12.30
CA ASP A 21 9.20 10.03 -13.55
C ASP A 21 7.86 9.30 -13.34
N THR A 22 7.46 9.12 -12.08
CA THR A 22 6.15 8.58 -11.73
C THR A 22 5.16 9.75 -11.63
N PRO A 23 4.01 9.69 -12.33
CA PRO A 23 2.94 10.67 -12.14
C PRO A 23 2.58 10.85 -10.68
N LYS A 24 2.34 12.08 -10.24
CA LYS A 24 2.03 12.40 -8.83
C LYS A 24 0.97 11.47 -8.24
N VAL A 25 -0.10 11.26 -8.98
CA VAL A 25 -1.27 10.47 -8.57
C VAL A 25 -1.02 8.97 -8.47
N LEU A 26 0.11 8.49 -9.02
CA LEU A 26 0.53 7.08 -8.96
C LEU A 26 1.62 6.81 -7.92
N HIS A 27 1.97 7.80 -7.09
CA HIS A 27 2.83 7.54 -5.93
C HIS A 27 2.11 6.71 -4.89
N ASP A 28 2.87 5.82 -4.25
CA ASP A 28 2.38 4.98 -3.16
C ASP A 28 2.11 5.79 -1.89
N PHE A 29 1.02 5.42 -1.21
CA PHE A 29 0.64 5.91 0.11
C PHE A 29 0.07 4.73 0.92
N ALA A 30 0.86 4.18 1.80
CA ALA A 30 0.47 3.06 2.66
C ALA A 30 -0.10 1.85 1.88
N GLY A 31 0.60 1.46 0.77
CA GLY A 31 0.27 0.29 -0.02
C GLY A 31 -0.68 0.52 -1.20
N LYS A 32 -1.24 1.73 -1.35
CA LYS A 32 -2.11 2.10 -2.48
C LYS A 32 -1.64 3.39 -3.13
N THR A 33 -1.87 3.59 -4.43
CA THR A 33 -1.60 4.88 -5.08
C THR A 33 -2.60 5.95 -4.62
N PHE A 34 -2.23 7.24 -4.72
CA PHE A 34 -3.17 8.33 -4.42
C PHE A 34 -4.47 8.18 -5.22
N LEU A 35 -4.34 7.93 -6.52
CA LEU A 35 -5.48 7.74 -7.40
C LEU A 35 -6.37 6.59 -6.93
N ARG A 36 -5.78 5.44 -6.58
CA ARG A 36 -6.53 4.29 -6.08
C ARG A 36 -7.33 4.65 -4.82
N ARG A 37 -6.72 5.34 -3.87
CA ARG A 37 -7.38 5.74 -2.62
C ARG A 37 -8.58 6.65 -2.85
N VAL A 38 -8.40 7.67 -3.69
CA VAL A 38 -9.50 8.59 -4.02
C VAL A 38 -10.59 7.87 -4.80
N MET A 39 -10.25 7.02 -5.77
CA MET A 39 -11.23 6.20 -6.49
C MET A 39 -11.98 5.24 -5.56
N ASP A 40 -11.29 4.55 -4.63
CA ASP A 40 -11.93 3.67 -3.65
C ASP A 40 -12.97 4.45 -2.80
N SER A 41 -12.63 5.66 -2.34
CA SER A 41 -13.53 6.51 -1.52
C SER A 41 -14.72 7.02 -2.31
N VAL A 42 -14.55 7.37 -3.57
CA VAL A 42 -15.61 7.82 -4.48
C VAL A 42 -16.50 6.66 -4.90
N SER A 43 -15.91 5.53 -5.32
CA SER A 43 -16.66 4.35 -5.78
C SER A 43 -17.56 3.76 -4.67
N ALA A 44 -17.17 3.91 -3.39
CA ALA A 44 -17.97 3.49 -2.24
C ALA A 44 -19.28 4.31 -2.07
N LEU A 45 -19.39 5.47 -2.73
CA LEU A 45 -20.64 6.25 -2.82
C LEU A 45 -21.57 5.75 -3.93
N HIS A 46 -21.13 4.78 -4.72
CA HIS A 46 -21.87 4.19 -5.84
C HIS A 46 -22.38 5.23 -6.86
N PRO A 47 -21.49 6.11 -7.40
CA PRO A 47 -21.87 7.01 -8.47
C PRO A 47 -22.34 6.20 -9.68
N ARG A 48 -23.32 6.75 -10.44
CA ARG A 48 -23.73 6.12 -11.69
C ARG A 48 -22.59 6.14 -12.72
N ASN A 49 -21.86 7.26 -12.77
CA ASN A 49 -20.71 7.45 -13.64
C ASN A 49 -19.53 8.02 -12.88
N GLU A 50 -18.34 7.47 -13.14
CA GLU A 50 -17.08 7.92 -12.59
C GLU A 50 -16.16 8.32 -13.74
N ALA A 51 -15.85 9.61 -13.87
CA ALA A 51 -14.94 10.14 -14.88
C ALA A 51 -13.59 10.47 -14.26
N VAL A 52 -12.50 10.00 -14.88
CA VAL A 52 -11.12 10.30 -14.48
C VAL A 52 -10.46 11.16 -15.56
N VAL A 53 -10.15 12.42 -15.20
CA VAL A 53 -9.51 13.34 -16.12
C VAL A 53 -8.00 13.19 -16.08
N VAL A 54 -7.41 12.89 -17.23
CA VAL A 54 -5.97 12.62 -17.38
C VAL A 54 -5.32 13.60 -18.37
N LYS A 55 -4.01 13.85 -18.25
CA LYS A 55 -3.21 14.63 -19.20
C LYS A 55 -1.74 14.19 -19.17
N TYR A 56 -1.02 14.49 -18.10
CA TYR A 56 0.39 14.10 -17.97
C TYR A 56 0.52 12.57 -17.88
N GLN A 57 1.30 11.97 -18.77
CA GLN A 57 1.41 10.51 -18.92
C GLN A 57 0.02 9.82 -18.96
N ALA A 58 -0.89 10.41 -19.74
CA ALA A 58 -2.31 10.06 -19.78
C ALA A 58 -2.55 8.54 -19.89
N GLU A 59 -1.86 7.84 -20.79
CA GLU A 59 -2.02 6.39 -20.96
C GLU A 59 -1.71 5.61 -19.69
N ARG A 60 -0.64 5.97 -18.98
CA ARG A 60 -0.23 5.29 -17.75
C ARG A 60 -1.21 5.51 -16.61
N VAL A 61 -1.73 6.73 -16.47
CA VAL A 61 -2.76 7.06 -15.47
C VAL A 61 -4.09 6.40 -15.81
N ALA A 62 -4.48 6.43 -17.10
CA ALA A 62 -5.69 5.78 -17.59
C ALA A 62 -5.67 4.26 -17.38
N GLN A 63 -4.55 3.60 -17.66
CA GLN A 63 -4.38 2.17 -17.40
C GLN A 63 -4.53 1.83 -15.91
N ALA A 64 -3.94 2.64 -15.03
CA ALA A 64 -4.10 2.48 -13.60
C ALA A 64 -5.57 2.67 -13.19
N ALA A 65 -6.24 3.73 -13.62
CA ALA A 65 -7.65 3.99 -13.33
C ALA A 65 -8.55 2.83 -13.76
N ARG A 66 -8.41 2.33 -15.01
CA ARG A 66 -9.16 1.18 -15.51
C ARG A 66 -8.89 -0.12 -14.73
N SER A 67 -7.69 -0.28 -14.17
CA SER A 67 -7.38 -1.44 -13.31
C SER A 67 -8.07 -1.36 -11.94
N TYR A 68 -8.46 -0.17 -11.51
CA TYR A 68 -9.18 0.07 -10.26
C TYR A 68 -10.70 0.02 -10.44
N ASN A 69 -11.19 0.61 -11.54
CA ASN A 69 -12.58 0.57 -11.97
C ASN A 69 -12.64 0.44 -13.50
N SER A 70 -13.03 -0.74 -14.01
CA SER A 70 -13.10 -1.01 -15.44
C SER A 70 -14.12 -0.13 -16.20
N ASP A 71 -15.13 0.37 -15.48
CA ASP A 71 -16.23 1.15 -16.05
C ASP A 71 -15.95 2.67 -15.99
N ALA A 72 -14.80 3.09 -15.43
CA ALA A 72 -14.42 4.49 -15.36
C ALA A 72 -14.29 5.13 -16.75
N VAL A 73 -14.94 6.27 -16.95
CA VAL A 73 -14.85 7.08 -18.14
C VAL A 73 -13.53 7.86 -18.12
N ILE A 74 -12.61 7.52 -19.01
CA ILE A 74 -11.33 8.25 -19.10
C ILE A 74 -11.50 9.45 -20.02
N VAL A 75 -11.21 10.63 -19.49
CA VAL A 75 -11.31 11.91 -20.20
C VAL A 75 -9.93 12.52 -20.32
N GLU A 76 -9.48 12.81 -21.54
CA GLU A 76 -8.21 13.48 -21.77
C GLU A 76 -8.43 15.01 -21.80
N GLN A 77 -7.72 15.72 -20.92
CA GLN A 77 -7.69 17.19 -20.96
C GLN A 77 -6.79 17.65 -22.12
N ASP A 78 -7.28 18.58 -22.91
CA ASP A 78 -6.52 19.20 -24.00
C ASP A 78 -5.34 20.09 -23.50
N GLU A 79 -4.76 20.89 -24.41
CA GLU A 79 -3.60 21.72 -24.12
C GLU A 79 -3.90 22.88 -23.16
N ILE A 80 -5.17 23.27 -22.99
CA ILE A 80 -5.56 24.38 -22.11
C ILE A 80 -5.34 23.96 -20.65
N ALA A 81 -4.65 24.80 -19.90
CA ALA A 81 -4.32 24.54 -18.50
C ALA A 81 -5.46 24.96 -17.55
N GLY A 82 -5.48 24.33 -16.38
CA GLY A 82 -6.36 24.69 -15.27
C GLY A 82 -7.36 23.59 -14.89
N THR A 83 -7.77 23.61 -13.62
CA THR A 83 -8.74 22.66 -13.06
C THR A 83 -10.13 22.85 -13.64
N GLY A 84 -10.52 24.08 -13.98
CA GLY A 84 -11.78 24.37 -14.66
C GLY A 84 -11.83 23.74 -16.05
N ARG A 85 -10.73 23.77 -16.81
CA ARG A 85 -10.66 23.10 -18.12
C ARG A 85 -10.77 21.60 -18.01
N ALA A 86 -10.11 21.01 -17.02
CA ALA A 86 -10.23 19.57 -16.76
C ALA A 86 -11.69 19.16 -16.52
N VAL A 87 -12.42 19.90 -15.68
CA VAL A 87 -13.84 19.65 -15.44
C VAL A 87 -14.68 19.90 -16.69
N GLN A 88 -14.42 20.96 -17.44
CA GLN A 88 -15.13 21.27 -18.69
C GLN A 88 -14.99 20.12 -19.72
N CYS A 89 -13.81 19.51 -19.84
CA CYS A 89 -13.61 18.33 -20.70
C CYS A 89 -14.46 17.14 -20.21
N ALA A 90 -14.52 16.91 -18.88
CA ALA A 90 -15.31 15.82 -18.31
C ALA A 90 -16.82 16.03 -18.52
N VAL A 91 -17.32 17.23 -18.26
CA VAL A 91 -18.72 17.59 -18.50
C VAL A 91 -19.10 17.33 -19.96
N PHE A 92 -18.29 17.81 -20.89
CA PHE A 92 -18.52 17.63 -22.33
C PHE A 92 -18.59 16.15 -22.75
N GLU A 93 -17.73 15.29 -22.24
CA GLU A 93 -17.76 13.85 -22.55
C GLU A 93 -18.97 13.16 -21.90
N LEU A 94 -19.31 13.49 -20.66
CA LEU A 94 -20.48 12.94 -19.97
C LEU A 94 -21.82 13.39 -20.61
N GLU A 95 -21.90 14.62 -21.09
CA GLU A 95 -23.06 15.13 -21.84
C GLU A 95 -23.28 14.38 -23.16
N LYS A 96 -22.20 14.08 -23.89
CA LYS A 96 -22.26 13.27 -25.13
C LYS A 96 -22.83 11.87 -24.89
N LEU A 97 -22.56 11.30 -23.71
CA LEU A 97 -23.08 10.00 -23.31
C LEU A 97 -24.51 10.05 -22.78
N ASN A 98 -25.13 11.24 -22.66
CA ASN A 98 -26.38 11.50 -21.95
C ASN A 98 -26.38 11.03 -20.49
N GLU A 99 -25.22 11.10 -19.85
CA GLU A 99 -25.00 10.59 -18.50
C GLU A 99 -24.75 11.72 -17.47
N PHE A 100 -24.87 12.99 -17.91
CA PHE A 100 -24.59 14.16 -17.08
C PHE A 100 -25.87 14.80 -16.58
N HIS A 101 -26.28 14.45 -15.36
CA HIS A 101 -27.46 14.98 -14.67
C HIS A 101 -27.36 14.74 -13.16
N GLY A 102 -28.22 15.40 -12.39
CA GLY A 102 -28.33 15.25 -10.94
C GLY A 102 -27.15 15.86 -10.19
N THR A 103 -26.70 15.21 -9.11
CA THR A 103 -25.57 15.71 -8.29
C THR A 103 -24.24 15.22 -8.83
N VAL A 104 -23.31 16.15 -9.01
CA VAL A 104 -21.94 15.90 -9.49
C VAL A 104 -20.94 16.18 -8.38
N LEU A 105 -20.13 15.19 -8.04
CA LEU A 105 -19.00 15.32 -7.12
C LEU A 105 -17.70 15.54 -7.93
N ILE A 106 -16.94 16.55 -7.58
CA ILE A 106 -15.62 16.82 -8.16
C ILE A 106 -14.57 16.67 -7.06
N VAL A 107 -13.54 15.84 -7.31
CA VAL A 107 -12.45 15.59 -6.36
C VAL A 107 -11.08 15.68 -7.02
N ALA A 108 -10.11 16.26 -6.33
CA ALA A 108 -8.72 16.18 -6.74
C ALA A 108 -8.11 14.85 -6.28
N SER A 109 -7.29 14.23 -7.13
CA SER A 109 -6.70 12.90 -6.87
C SER A 109 -5.43 12.93 -6.01
N ASP A 110 -5.05 14.07 -5.45
CA ASP A 110 -3.85 14.24 -4.63
C ASP A 110 -4.12 14.29 -3.12
N MET A 111 -5.33 13.93 -2.71
CA MET A 111 -5.74 13.84 -1.31
C MET A 111 -5.91 12.35 -0.89
N PRO A 112 -4.81 11.65 -0.57
CA PRO A 112 -4.85 10.20 -0.37
C PRO A 112 -5.62 9.75 0.89
N LEU A 113 -5.99 10.66 1.78
CA LEU A 113 -6.77 10.38 2.98
C LEU A 113 -8.23 10.82 2.90
N LEU A 114 -8.67 11.34 1.74
CA LEU A 114 -10.07 11.71 1.54
C LEU A 114 -10.96 10.47 1.67
N ASP A 115 -11.82 10.48 2.67
CA ASP A 115 -12.64 9.33 3.02
C ASP A 115 -14.10 9.46 2.55
N THR A 116 -14.77 8.32 2.40
CA THR A 116 -16.16 8.22 1.95
C THR A 116 -17.13 8.91 2.91
N ALA A 117 -16.86 8.91 4.22
CA ALA A 117 -17.78 9.52 5.20
C ALA A 117 -17.79 11.04 5.06
N THR A 118 -16.64 11.67 4.86
CA THR A 118 -16.52 13.12 4.58
C THR A 118 -17.24 13.50 3.29
N LEU A 119 -17.07 12.70 2.23
CA LEU A 119 -17.75 12.92 0.95
C LEU A 119 -19.27 12.76 1.08
N HIS A 120 -19.74 11.77 1.82
CA HIS A 120 -21.15 11.56 2.08
C HIS A 120 -21.78 12.75 2.82
N GLN A 121 -21.12 13.25 3.86
CA GLN A 121 -21.59 14.43 4.60
C GLN A 121 -21.62 15.70 3.74
N LEU A 122 -20.65 15.88 2.84
CA LEU A 122 -20.68 16.97 1.85
C LEU A 122 -21.92 16.89 0.95
N LEU A 123 -22.23 15.70 0.43
CA LEU A 123 -23.40 15.48 -0.42
C LEU A 123 -24.70 15.68 0.34
N GLU A 124 -24.78 15.21 1.59
CA GLU A 124 -25.95 15.46 2.46
C GLU A 124 -26.15 16.97 2.71
N ALA A 125 -25.08 17.71 2.98
CA ALA A 125 -25.17 19.16 3.15
C ALA A 125 -25.58 19.89 1.85
N HIS A 126 -25.14 19.39 0.71
CA HIS A 126 -25.52 19.90 -0.61
C HIS A 126 -27.02 19.72 -0.87
N GLU A 127 -27.53 18.51 -0.70
CA GLU A 127 -28.95 18.18 -0.93
C GLU A 127 -29.89 18.85 0.08
N ALA A 128 -29.52 18.83 1.38
CA ALA A 128 -30.39 19.37 2.45
C ALA A 128 -30.72 20.85 2.28
N HIS A 129 -29.85 21.60 1.62
CA HIS A 129 -30.04 23.04 1.38
C HIS A 129 -30.41 23.35 -0.07
N ASN A 130 -30.55 22.35 -0.92
CA ASN A 130 -30.79 22.49 -2.35
C ASN A 130 -29.82 23.49 -3.00
N ASN A 131 -28.52 23.29 -2.70
CA ASN A 131 -27.44 24.19 -3.14
C ASN A 131 -27.18 24.05 -4.65
N ALA A 132 -26.85 25.17 -5.31
CA ALA A 132 -26.30 25.16 -6.67
C ALA A 132 -24.89 24.55 -6.71
N ALA A 133 -24.10 24.83 -5.67
CA ALA A 133 -22.81 24.21 -5.41
C ALA A 133 -22.54 24.15 -3.91
N THR A 134 -21.68 23.24 -3.47
CA THR A 134 -21.15 23.19 -2.10
C THR A 134 -19.66 22.91 -2.13
N VAL A 135 -18.89 23.73 -1.43
CA VAL A 135 -17.43 23.62 -1.34
C VAL A 135 -17.06 22.89 -0.05
N LEU A 136 -16.22 21.87 -0.14
CA LEU A 136 -15.56 21.29 1.03
C LEU A 136 -14.38 22.19 1.42
N THR A 137 -14.34 22.65 2.67
CA THR A 137 -13.27 23.51 3.20
C THR A 137 -12.57 22.85 4.37
N ALA A 138 -11.39 23.36 4.71
CA ALA A 138 -10.64 22.96 5.89
C ALA A 138 -9.99 24.18 6.54
N THR A 139 -9.71 24.11 7.84
CA THR A 139 -8.90 25.12 8.53
C THR A 139 -7.52 24.57 8.81
N LEU A 140 -6.50 25.11 8.14
CA LEU A 140 -5.12 24.68 8.25
C LEU A 140 -4.28 25.66 9.07
N GLN A 141 -3.31 25.14 9.84
CA GLN A 141 -2.34 25.99 10.55
C GLN A 141 -1.38 26.68 9.56
N ASP A 142 -0.96 25.98 8.52
CA ASP A 142 -0.20 26.50 7.39
C ASP A 142 -1.02 26.36 6.10
N PRO A 143 -1.73 27.42 5.67
CA PRO A 143 -2.57 27.39 4.48
C PRO A 143 -1.78 27.66 3.18
N PHE A 144 -0.45 27.68 3.22
CA PHE A 144 0.39 27.99 2.07
C PHE A 144 0.11 27.06 0.88
N GLY A 145 -0.13 27.65 -0.27
CA GLY A 145 -0.35 26.93 -1.51
C GLY A 145 -1.82 26.56 -1.81
N TYR A 146 -2.73 26.87 -0.90
CA TYR A 146 -4.17 26.64 -1.10
C TYR A 146 -4.90 27.93 -1.46
N GLY A 147 -6.04 27.82 -2.14
CA GLY A 147 -7.00 28.91 -2.29
C GLY A 147 -7.65 29.27 -0.94
N ARG A 148 -7.87 30.55 -0.70
CA ARG A 148 -8.47 31.06 0.56
C ARG A 148 -9.96 31.25 0.41
N ILE A 149 -10.70 30.80 1.40
CA ILE A 149 -12.16 31.01 1.48
C ILE A 149 -12.42 32.40 2.05
N ILE A 150 -12.96 33.27 1.22
CA ILE A 150 -13.36 34.62 1.65
C ILE A 150 -14.86 34.63 1.90
N ARG A 151 -15.25 34.99 3.14
CA ARG A 151 -16.65 35.02 3.56
C ARG A 151 -17.16 36.47 3.61
N ASP A 152 -18.45 36.62 3.35
CA ASP A 152 -19.15 37.86 3.59
C ASP A 152 -19.41 38.07 5.12
N PRO A 153 -19.89 39.27 5.56
CA PRO A 153 -20.19 39.50 6.96
C PRO A 153 -21.28 38.60 7.54
N GLN A 154 -22.06 37.93 6.71
CA GLN A 154 -23.09 36.96 7.08
C GLN A 154 -22.57 35.55 7.19
N GLY A 155 -21.30 35.32 6.80
CA GLY A 155 -20.63 34.02 6.84
C GLY A 155 -20.77 33.19 5.57
N ASN A 156 -21.44 33.70 4.52
CA ASN A 156 -21.56 32.99 3.25
C ASN A 156 -20.26 33.07 2.42
N LEU A 157 -20.10 32.18 1.46
CA LEU A 157 -19.00 32.25 0.51
C LEU A 157 -19.11 33.52 -0.34
N LEU A 158 -18.13 34.39 -0.23
CA LEU A 158 -18.01 35.54 -1.11
C LEU A 158 -17.25 35.17 -2.39
N ARG A 159 -16.04 34.58 -2.23
CA ARG A 159 -15.18 34.08 -3.31
C ARG A 159 -14.08 33.17 -2.78
N ILE A 160 -13.42 32.48 -3.67
CA ILE A 160 -12.17 31.77 -3.40
C ILE A 160 -11.04 32.53 -4.11
N VAL A 161 -9.95 32.81 -3.37
CA VAL A 161 -8.79 33.51 -3.93
C VAL A 161 -7.60 32.57 -3.90
N GLU A 162 -7.05 32.29 -5.07
CA GLU A 162 -5.87 31.46 -5.20
C GLU A 162 -4.63 32.09 -4.56
N GLN A 163 -3.69 31.27 -4.06
CA GLN A 163 -2.48 31.74 -3.35
C GLN A 163 -1.71 32.84 -4.09
N LYS A 164 -1.65 32.81 -5.43
CA LYS A 164 -0.89 33.76 -6.22
C LYS A 164 -1.63 35.07 -6.51
N ASP A 165 -2.96 35.06 -6.39
CA ASP A 165 -3.83 36.21 -6.61
C ASP A 165 -4.24 36.89 -5.30
N ALA A 166 -3.90 36.27 -4.13
CA ALA A 166 -4.30 36.73 -2.82
C ALA A 166 -3.47 37.96 -2.35
N ASN A 167 -4.14 38.96 -1.81
CA ASN A 167 -3.49 40.10 -1.15
C ASN A 167 -3.04 39.73 0.28
N ALA A 168 -2.32 40.66 0.94
CA ALA A 168 -1.72 40.43 2.26
C ALA A 168 -2.75 40.04 3.35
N SER A 169 -3.96 40.62 3.31
CA SER A 169 -5.02 40.28 4.28
C SER A 169 -5.68 38.91 3.99
N GLU A 170 -5.85 38.59 2.73
CA GLU A 170 -6.40 37.29 2.30
C GLU A 170 -5.45 36.12 2.60
N LEU A 171 -4.14 36.36 2.50
CA LEU A 171 -3.12 35.36 2.88
C LEU A 171 -3.16 34.98 4.37
N LEU A 172 -3.74 35.79 5.24
CA LEU A 172 -3.90 35.50 6.67
C LEU A 172 -5.11 34.58 6.96
N VAL A 173 -5.99 34.37 5.98
CA VAL A 173 -7.13 33.49 6.14
C VAL A 173 -6.64 32.05 6.21
N THR A 174 -7.05 31.33 7.24
CA THR A 174 -6.67 29.92 7.48
C THR A 174 -7.67 28.90 6.93
N GLU A 175 -8.88 29.35 6.58
CA GLU A 175 -9.86 28.50 5.90
C GLU A 175 -9.53 28.40 4.42
N VAL A 176 -9.37 27.17 3.94
CA VAL A 176 -8.87 26.89 2.60
C VAL A 176 -9.87 26.08 1.78
N ASN A 177 -9.76 26.25 0.47
CA ASN A 177 -10.41 25.40 -0.52
C ASN A 177 -9.66 24.07 -0.65
N THR A 178 -10.38 22.96 -0.52
CA THR A 178 -9.79 21.60 -0.64
C THR A 178 -9.79 21.06 -2.07
N SER A 179 -10.40 21.79 -3.03
CA SER A 179 -10.62 21.30 -4.39
C SER A 179 -11.59 20.08 -4.45
N VAL A 180 -12.52 20.00 -3.49
CA VAL A 180 -13.64 19.05 -3.49
C VAL A 180 -14.94 19.83 -3.50
N TYR A 181 -15.83 19.47 -4.42
CA TYR A 181 -17.08 20.20 -4.64
C TYR A 181 -18.22 19.23 -4.93
N ALA A 182 -19.42 19.58 -4.48
CA ALA A 182 -20.67 19.04 -4.99
C ALA A 182 -21.38 20.13 -5.81
N PHE A 183 -21.91 19.80 -6.99
CA PHE A 183 -22.63 20.69 -7.87
C PHE A 183 -23.95 20.04 -8.34
N ASP A 184 -24.93 20.87 -8.61
CA ASP A 184 -26.00 20.49 -9.54
C ASP A 184 -25.41 20.45 -10.97
N ALA A 185 -25.77 19.43 -11.75
CA ALA A 185 -25.18 19.20 -13.07
C ALA A 185 -25.49 20.34 -14.06
N GLU A 186 -26.73 20.86 -14.05
CA GLU A 186 -27.12 21.94 -14.96
C GLU A 186 -26.38 23.23 -14.62
N VAL A 187 -26.22 23.50 -13.31
CA VAL A 187 -25.41 24.65 -12.83
C VAL A 187 -23.96 24.49 -13.24
N LEU A 188 -23.37 23.30 -13.05
CA LEU A 188 -21.98 23.06 -13.40
C LEU A 188 -21.75 23.24 -14.89
N SER A 189 -22.62 22.69 -15.76
CA SER A 189 -22.52 22.85 -17.22
C SER A 189 -22.51 24.31 -17.64
N GLN A 190 -23.41 25.13 -17.07
CA GLN A 190 -23.45 26.56 -17.35
C GLN A 190 -22.18 27.27 -16.83
N ALA A 191 -21.76 26.97 -15.59
CA ALA A 191 -20.63 27.61 -14.93
C ALA A 191 -19.30 27.35 -15.67
N VAL A 192 -19.03 26.10 -16.08
CA VAL A 192 -17.78 25.78 -16.78
C VAL A 192 -17.75 26.32 -18.21
N SER A 193 -18.90 26.56 -18.84
CA SER A 193 -18.98 27.16 -20.17
C SER A 193 -18.56 28.61 -20.19
N GLY A 194 -18.65 29.32 -19.08
CA GLY A 194 -18.29 30.75 -18.94
C GLY A 194 -16.87 31.01 -18.45
N LEU A 195 -16.07 29.98 -18.17
CA LEU A 195 -14.71 30.15 -17.63
C LEU A 195 -13.77 30.88 -18.60
N SER A 196 -12.90 31.72 -18.04
CA SER A 196 -11.86 32.46 -18.77
C SER A 196 -10.49 32.25 -18.13
N ALA A 197 -9.43 32.67 -18.85
CA ALA A 197 -8.05 32.62 -18.37
C ALA A 197 -7.56 34.00 -17.87
N ASP A 198 -8.47 34.89 -17.46
CA ASP A 198 -8.12 36.24 -16.99
C ASP A 198 -7.71 36.24 -15.50
N ASN A 199 -6.56 35.60 -15.23
CA ASN A 199 -5.98 35.50 -13.89
C ASN A 199 -4.44 35.46 -13.97
N ALA A 200 -3.75 35.50 -12.81
CA ALA A 200 -2.29 35.57 -12.73
C ALA A 200 -1.55 34.36 -13.39
N GLN A 201 -2.21 33.23 -13.58
CA GLN A 201 -1.61 32.05 -14.16
C GLN A 201 -2.01 31.82 -15.63
N GLY A 202 -3.03 32.54 -16.14
CA GLY A 202 -3.57 32.30 -17.48
C GLY A 202 -4.24 30.94 -17.64
N GLU A 203 -4.82 30.39 -16.56
CA GLU A 203 -5.44 29.07 -16.48
C GLU A 203 -6.94 29.18 -16.25
N PHE A 204 -7.72 28.16 -16.63
CA PHE A 204 -9.14 28.08 -16.29
C PHE A 204 -9.26 27.53 -14.86
N TYR A 205 -9.59 28.43 -13.92
CA TYR A 205 -9.79 28.02 -12.54
C TYR A 205 -11.20 27.48 -12.30
N LEU A 206 -11.30 26.31 -11.66
CA LEU A 206 -12.62 25.77 -11.27
C LEU A 206 -13.29 26.65 -10.20
N THR A 207 -12.51 27.35 -9.39
CA THR A 207 -13.01 28.30 -8.38
C THR A 207 -13.83 29.43 -8.96
N ASP A 208 -13.57 29.83 -10.22
CA ASP A 208 -14.36 30.86 -10.90
C ASP A 208 -15.76 30.37 -11.27
N ALA A 209 -15.97 29.06 -11.44
CA ALA A 209 -17.29 28.47 -11.66
C ALA A 209 -18.24 28.70 -10.48
N LEU A 210 -17.73 28.91 -9.27
CA LEU A 210 -18.58 29.22 -8.10
C LEU A 210 -19.20 30.61 -8.16
N GLU A 211 -18.60 31.56 -8.86
CA GLU A 211 -19.19 32.89 -9.06
C GLU A 211 -20.46 32.77 -9.91
N THR A 212 -20.39 32.03 -11.02
CA THR A 212 -21.57 31.74 -11.86
C THR A 212 -22.61 30.92 -11.07
N ALA A 213 -22.19 29.92 -10.29
CA ALA A 213 -23.10 29.15 -9.46
C ALA A 213 -23.85 30.03 -8.45
N ARG A 214 -23.23 31.06 -7.86
CA ARG A 214 -23.86 32.03 -6.96
C ARG A 214 -24.91 32.91 -7.64
N GLU A 215 -24.76 33.21 -8.91
CA GLU A 215 -25.78 33.95 -9.69
C GLU A 215 -27.03 33.11 -9.95
N ILE A 216 -26.86 31.77 -10.02
CA ILE A 216 -27.94 30.82 -10.30
C ILE A 216 -28.68 30.40 -9.01
N GLY A 217 -27.90 30.14 -7.93
CA GLY A 217 -28.46 29.65 -6.69
C GLY A 217 -27.54 29.81 -5.47
N HIS A 218 -27.86 29.15 -4.38
CA HIS A 218 -27.07 29.21 -3.17
C HIS A 218 -25.82 28.35 -3.28
N VAL A 219 -24.67 28.93 -2.91
CA VAL A 219 -23.40 28.19 -2.78
C VAL A 219 -23.12 27.96 -1.29
N GLY A 220 -23.21 26.69 -0.89
CA GLY A 220 -22.92 26.25 0.48
C GLY A 220 -21.43 26.05 0.75
N ILE A 221 -21.09 26.05 2.03
CA ILE A 221 -19.76 25.67 2.53
C ILE A 221 -19.96 24.54 3.51
N PHE A 222 -19.21 23.45 3.32
CA PHE A 222 -19.13 22.34 4.26
C PHE A 222 -17.69 22.23 4.76
N GLN A 223 -17.45 22.49 6.05
CA GLN A 223 -16.13 22.37 6.65
C GLN A 223 -15.86 20.92 7.01
N SER A 224 -14.71 20.41 6.59
CA SER A 224 -14.28 19.05 6.93
C SER A 224 -14.22 18.84 8.44
N PRO A 225 -14.79 17.75 8.96
CA PRO A 225 -14.65 17.39 10.37
C PRO A 225 -13.23 16.91 10.71
N ASP A 226 -12.45 16.50 9.70
CA ASP A 226 -11.08 16.05 9.82
C ASP A 226 -10.19 16.75 8.78
N ASN A 227 -9.39 17.72 9.22
CA ASN A 227 -8.50 18.46 8.34
C ASN A 227 -7.45 17.58 7.67
N LEU A 228 -6.98 16.53 8.36
CA LEU A 228 -5.96 15.62 7.79
C LEU A 228 -6.50 14.85 6.58
N SER A 229 -7.78 14.51 6.58
CA SER A 229 -8.40 13.74 5.49
C SER A 229 -8.41 14.51 4.16
N VAL A 230 -8.34 15.82 4.20
CA VAL A 230 -8.42 16.71 3.03
C VAL A 230 -7.11 17.42 2.70
N GLU A 231 -6.00 17.02 3.34
CA GLU A 231 -4.67 17.51 2.98
C GLU A 231 -4.19 16.91 1.66
N GLY A 232 -3.79 17.80 0.73
CA GLY A 232 -3.22 17.43 -0.55
C GLY A 232 -1.70 17.23 -0.46
N VAL A 233 -1.18 16.25 -1.19
CA VAL A 233 0.26 15.98 -1.31
C VAL A 233 0.80 16.60 -2.60
N ASN A 234 1.72 17.53 -2.50
CA ASN A 234 2.31 18.22 -3.65
C ASN A 234 3.81 17.95 -3.84
N ASP A 235 4.50 17.56 -2.77
CA ASP A 235 5.92 17.21 -2.78
C ASP A 235 6.21 16.05 -1.83
N ARG A 236 7.48 15.62 -1.79
CA ARG A 236 7.90 14.46 -0.98
C ARG A 236 7.96 14.77 0.52
N VAL A 237 8.08 16.04 0.92
CA VAL A 237 8.06 16.42 2.33
C VAL A 237 6.64 16.29 2.88
N GLN A 238 5.65 16.83 2.13
CA GLN A 238 4.24 16.67 2.45
C GLN A 238 3.82 15.19 2.44
N LEU A 239 4.30 14.40 1.46
CA LEU A 239 4.06 12.96 1.43
C LEU A 239 4.55 12.26 2.70
N ALA A 240 5.79 12.52 3.12
CA ALA A 240 6.36 11.89 4.30
C ALA A 240 5.63 12.30 5.59
N ALA A 241 5.26 13.57 5.71
CA ALA A 241 4.53 14.07 6.86
C ALA A 241 3.13 13.45 6.97
N LEU A 242 2.39 13.40 5.85
CA LEU A 242 1.04 12.84 5.81
C LEU A 242 1.05 11.33 6.02
N LEU A 243 2.01 10.58 5.43
CA LEU A 243 2.21 9.16 5.69
C LEU A 243 2.45 8.88 7.17
N LYS A 244 3.30 9.70 7.81
CA LYS A 244 3.60 9.55 9.25
C LYS A 244 2.37 9.77 10.11
N ALA A 245 1.60 10.82 9.84
CA ALA A 245 0.37 11.12 10.57
C ALA A 245 -0.68 10.02 10.39
N HIS A 246 -0.86 9.53 9.17
CA HIS A 246 -1.75 8.42 8.87
C HIS A 246 -1.34 7.14 9.62
N ASN A 247 -0.05 6.76 9.53
CA ASN A 247 0.47 5.57 10.18
C ASN A 247 0.25 5.57 11.70
N ILE A 248 0.40 6.72 12.36
CA ILE A 248 0.09 6.86 13.79
C ILE A 248 -1.39 6.56 14.04
N ARG A 249 -2.31 7.10 13.22
CA ARG A 249 -3.75 6.80 13.32
C ARG A 249 -4.05 5.31 13.15
N VAL A 250 -3.41 4.66 12.18
CA VAL A 250 -3.56 3.21 11.97
C VAL A 250 -3.10 2.42 13.18
N CYS A 251 -1.91 2.73 13.72
CA CYS A 251 -1.41 2.09 14.94
C CYS A 251 -2.34 2.31 16.14
N GLU A 252 -2.82 3.55 16.35
CA GLU A 252 -3.76 3.86 17.42
C GLU A 252 -5.11 3.13 17.24
N GLY A 253 -5.58 2.96 16.01
CA GLY A 253 -6.77 2.18 15.69
C GLY A 253 -6.62 0.74 16.20
N TRP A 254 -5.55 0.06 15.81
CA TRP A 254 -5.26 -1.29 16.27
C TRP A 254 -5.08 -1.39 17.80
N MET A 255 -4.43 -0.40 18.41
CA MET A 255 -4.28 -0.37 19.88
C MET A 255 -5.63 -0.26 20.59
N ARG A 256 -6.59 0.48 20.06
CA ARG A 256 -7.96 0.57 20.61
C ARG A 256 -8.74 -0.74 20.44
N GLU A 257 -8.38 -1.55 19.45
CA GLU A 257 -8.94 -2.88 19.21
C GLU A 257 -8.20 -4.02 19.96
N GLY A 258 -7.29 -3.68 20.87
CA GLY A 258 -6.63 -4.64 21.76
C GLY A 258 -5.30 -5.19 21.25
N VAL A 259 -4.72 -4.63 20.19
CA VAL A 259 -3.37 -4.96 19.73
C VAL A 259 -2.34 -4.18 20.53
N THR A 260 -1.25 -4.82 20.93
CA THR A 260 -0.13 -4.13 21.59
C THR A 260 0.88 -3.66 20.54
N VAL A 261 1.00 -2.35 20.29
CA VAL A 261 2.06 -1.75 19.47
C VAL A 261 3.03 -1.03 20.38
N ILE A 262 4.25 -1.56 20.56
CA ILE A 262 5.23 -1.05 21.55
C ILE A 262 5.76 0.34 21.15
N ASP A 263 6.04 0.55 19.88
CA ASP A 263 6.52 1.84 19.37
C ASP A 263 5.82 2.20 18.03
N PRO A 264 4.72 2.96 18.09
CA PRO A 264 4.02 3.43 16.90
C PRO A 264 4.89 4.32 15.99
N GLN A 265 5.99 4.89 16.50
CA GLN A 265 6.86 5.78 15.74
C GLN A 265 7.72 5.03 14.72
N THR A 266 8.06 3.78 14.98
CA THR A 266 8.91 2.93 14.12
C THR A 266 8.16 1.74 13.53
N THR A 267 6.90 1.54 13.90
CA THR A 267 6.03 0.49 13.36
C THR A 267 5.23 1.05 12.18
N TRP A 268 5.20 0.33 11.06
CA TRP A 268 4.49 0.72 9.84
C TRP A 268 3.50 -0.35 9.43
N ILE A 269 2.22 0.01 9.32
CA ILE A 269 1.12 -0.90 9.02
C ILE A 269 0.33 -0.35 7.85
N GLU A 270 0.26 -1.09 6.74
CA GLU A 270 -0.56 -0.74 5.58
C GLU A 270 -2.05 -1.02 5.84
N ASP A 271 -2.93 -0.34 5.13
CA ASP A 271 -4.38 -0.33 5.42
C ASP A 271 -5.08 -1.68 5.26
N ASP A 272 -4.57 -2.54 4.36
CA ASP A 272 -5.19 -3.84 4.07
C ASP A 272 -4.73 -4.94 5.07
N VAL A 273 -3.81 -4.60 5.99
CA VAL A 273 -3.34 -5.49 7.05
C VAL A 273 -4.45 -5.75 8.07
N LYS A 274 -4.52 -6.96 8.59
CA LYS A 274 -5.45 -7.34 9.66
C LYS A 274 -4.69 -7.88 10.86
N ILE A 275 -5.05 -7.44 12.05
CA ILE A 275 -4.41 -7.86 13.29
C ILE A 275 -5.48 -8.20 14.32
N SER A 276 -5.38 -9.37 14.92
CA SER A 276 -6.30 -9.80 15.98
C SER A 276 -5.91 -9.19 17.33
N PRO A 277 -6.87 -9.03 18.27
CA PRO A 277 -6.57 -8.65 19.66
C PRO A 277 -5.51 -9.56 20.30
N ASP A 278 -4.79 -9.05 21.29
CA ASP A 278 -3.69 -9.73 22.02
C ASP A 278 -2.44 -10.04 21.17
N ALA A 279 -2.40 -9.66 19.90
CA ALA A 279 -1.14 -9.67 19.14
C ALA A 279 -0.20 -8.56 19.63
N VAL A 280 1.11 -8.83 19.57
CA VAL A 280 2.17 -7.89 20.01
C VAL A 280 3.07 -7.52 18.84
N ILE A 281 3.15 -6.23 18.53
CA ILE A 281 4.00 -5.69 17.47
C ILE A 281 5.14 -4.89 18.09
N LEU A 282 6.36 -5.36 17.87
CA LEU A 282 7.59 -4.78 18.40
C LEU A 282 8.17 -3.72 17.44
N PRO A 283 9.08 -2.85 17.94
CA PRO A 283 9.65 -1.74 17.17
C PRO A 283 10.30 -2.17 15.84
N GLY A 284 10.30 -1.27 14.84
CA GLY A 284 10.95 -1.52 13.55
C GLY A 284 10.21 -2.52 12.66
N THR A 285 8.94 -2.80 12.95
CA THR A 285 8.14 -3.76 12.20
C THR A 285 7.39 -3.09 11.05
N TYR A 286 7.39 -3.76 9.88
CA TYR A 286 6.65 -3.37 8.68
C TYR A 286 5.65 -4.48 8.31
N LEU A 287 4.36 -4.19 8.38
CA LEU A 287 3.28 -5.09 7.96
C LEU A 287 2.66 -4.55 6.67
N LYS A 288 2.68 -5.34 5.59
CA LYS A 288 2.34 -4.87 4.25
C LYS A 288 1.37 -5.78 3.52
N GLY A 289 0.62 -5.17 2.58
CA GLY A 289 -0.32 -5.85 1.71
C GLY A 289 -1.41 -6.57 2.49
N SER A 290 -1.73 -7.81 2.09
CA SER A 290 -2.76 -8.63 2.71
C SER A 290 -2.28 -9.42 3.95
N THR A 291 -1.25 -8.92 4.66
CA THR A 291 -0.73 -9.57 5.87
C THR A 291 -1.82 -9.66 6.94
N ALA A 292 -1.93 -10.84 7.57
CA ALA A 292 -2.82 -11.04 8.71
C ALA A 292 -2.05 -11.66 9.88
N VAL A 293 -2.28 -11.13 11.07
CA VAL A 293 -1.63 -11.56 12.32
C VAL A 293 -2.71 -11.97 13.31
N SER A 294 -2.67 -13.23 13.73
CA SER A 294 -3.63 -13.79 14.69
C SER A 294 -3.26 -13.44 16.15
N SER A 295 -4.19 -13.73 17.06
CA SER A 295 -4.03 -13.47 18.50
C SER A 295 -2.78 -14.13 19.09
N HIS A 296 -2.21 -13.50 20.10
CA HIS A 296 -1.02 -13.96 20.82
C HIS A 296 0.25 -14.10 19.97
N ALA A 297 0.20 -13.78 18.68
CA ALA A 297 1.42 -13.73 17.86
C ALA A 297 2.30 -12.54 18.25
N VAL A 298 3.63 -12.74 18.18
CA VAL A 298 4.62 -11.70 18.50
C VAL A 298 5.46 -11.42 17.25
N ILE A 299 5.35 -10.19 16.72
CA ILE A 299 6.02 -9.79 15.47
C ILE A 299 7.04 -8.69 15.75
N GLY A 300 8.26 -8.92 15.35
CA GLY A 300 9.35 -7.97 15.54
C GLY A 300 10.38 -8.44 16.59
N PRO A 301 11.35 -7.56 16.97
CA PRO A 301 11.62 -6.28 16.33
C PRO A 301 12.21 -6.43 14.91
N ASP A 302 12.35 -5.32 14.19
CA ASP A 302 13.04 -5.25 12.88
C ASP A 302 12.58 -6.33 11.88
N THR A 303 11.26 -6.50 11.77
CA THR A 303 10.62 -7.57 10.98
C THR A 303 9.79 -6.97 9.84
N THR A 304 9.83 -7.59 8.67
CA THR A 304 9.00 -7.21 7.52
C THR A 304 8.16 -8.39 7.07
N LEU A 305 6.84 -8.24 7.10
CA LEU A 305 5.90 -9.20 6.58
C LEU A 305 5.11 -8.60 5.40
N ILE A 306 5.06 -9.32 4.28
CA ILE A 306 4.36 -8.91 3.06
C ILE A 306 3.42 -10.03 2.65
N ASN A 307 2.12 -9.78 2.54
CA ASN A 307 1.11 -10.77 2.16
C ASN A 307 1.23 -12.09 2.96
N THR A 308 1.60 -12.01 4.23
CA THR A 308 1.94 -13.17 5.06
C THR A 308 0.84 -13.42 6.09
N GLN A 309 0.41 -14.68 6.20
CA GLN A 309 -0.53 -15.13 7.21
C GLN A 309 0.24 -15.68 8.40
N VAL A 310 -0.04 -15.16 9.59
CA VAL A 310 0.60 -15.56 10.85
C VAL A 310 -0.48 -16.09 11.77
N ASP A 311 -0.44 -17.38 12.08
CA ASP A 311 -1.41 -18.04 12.93
C ASP A 311 -1.11 -17.78 14.43
N GLU A 312 -1.98 -18.24 15.32
CA GLU A 312 -1.98 -17.96 16.75
C GLU A 312 -0.66 -18.33 17.43
N GLY A 313 -0.17 -17.47 18.30
CA GLY A 313 1.02 -17.72 19.12
C GLY A 313 2.34 -17.81 18.36
N ALA A 314 2.35 -17.59 17.05
CA ALA A 314 3.60 -17.62 16.27
C ALA A 314 4.50 -16.43 16.63
N VAL A 315 5.81 -16.64 16.56
CA VAL A 315 6.85 -15.64 16.87
C VAL A 315 7.72 -15.40 15.64
N VAL A 316 7.80 -14.13 15.20
CA VAL A 316 8.66 -13.74 14.06
C VAL A 316 9.59 -12.62 14.49
N GLU A 317 10.88 -12.93 14.61
CA GLU A 317 11.90 -12.01 15.12
C GLU A 317 12.93 -11.66 14.01
N ARG A 318 13.24 -10.36 13.83
CA ARG A 318 14.30 -9.85 12.92
C ARG A 318 14.36 -10.58 11.59
N SER A 319 13.23 -10.72 10.94
CA SER A 319 13.08 -11.59 9.77
C SER A 319 12.25 -10.93 8.67
N ARG A 320 12.36 -11.48 7.47
CA ARG A 320 11.53 -11.09 6.34
C ARG A 320 10.76 -12.30 5.84
N ALA A 321 9.44 -12.14 5.67
CA ALA A 321 8.59 -13.14 5.03
C ALA A 321 7.69 -12.50 3.97
N GLU A 322 7.56 -13.18 2.83
CA GLU A 322 6.76 -12.74 1.69
C GLU A 322 5.87 -13.89 1.21
N ASP A 323 4.58 -13.60 0.92
CA ASP A 323 3.61 -14.56 0.39
C ASP A 323 3.72 -15.92 1.08
N SER A 324 3.75 -15.93 2.41
CA SER A 324 4.01 -17.11 3.23
C SER A 324 2.91 -17.34 4.26
N ARG A 325 2.77 -18.58 4.72
CA ARG A 325 1.92 -18.94 5.84
C ARG A 325 2.77 -19.50 6.98
N LEU A 326 2.56 -18.99 8.19
CA LEU A 326 3.24 -19.39 9.43
C LEU A 326 2.20 -19.96 10.39
N GLY A 327 2.28 -21.24 10.65
CA GLY A 327 1.32 -21.97 11.47
C GLY A 327 1.39 -21.65 12.95
N GLU A 328 0.43 -22.14 13.70
CA GLU A 328 0.29 -21.95 15.15
C GLU A 328 1.59 -22.26 15.89
N GLY A 329 2.03 -21.35 16.76
CA GLY A 329 3.24 -21.53 17.55
C GLY A 329 4.55 -21.66 16.76
N ALA A 330 4.55 -21.33 15.47
CA ALA A 330 5.77 -21.34 14.66
C ALA A 330 6.77 -20.29 15.14
N VAL A 331 8.07 -20.60 15.09
CA VAL A 331 9.14 -19.69 15.51
C VAL A 331 10.07 -19.40 14.36
N ILE A 332 10.09 -18.12 13.93
CA ILE A 332 10.85 -17.64 12.78
C ILE A 332 11.91 -16.63 13.23
N GLY A 333 13.14 -16.88 12.85
CA GLY A 333 14.23 -15.96 13.09
C GLY A 333 15.18 -16.35 14.25
N PRO A 334 16.07 -15.41 14.61
CA PRO A 334 16.31 -14.14 13.92
C PRO A 334 17.05 -14.29 12.59
N TRP A 335 16.94 -13.25 11.72
CA TRP A 335 17.58 -13.17 10.39
C TRP A 335 17.22 -14.31 9.45
N THR A 336 15.96 -14.70 9.45
CA THR A 336 15.38 -15.65 8.50
C THR A 336 14.79 -14.90 7.31
N TYR A 337 14.98 -15.44 6.10
CA TYR A 337 14.32 -14.94 4.90
C TYR A 337 13.41 -16.00 4.29
N LEU A 338 12.12 -15.79 4.40
CA LEU A 338 11.10 -16.60 3.74
C LEU A 338 10.70 -15.90 2.44
N ARG A 339 11.22 -16.38 1.32
CA ARG A 339 10.84 -15.93 -0.03
C ARG A 339 9.43 -16.41 -0.37
N PRO A 340 8.79 -15.90 -1.45
CA PRO A 340 7.42 -16.28 -1.77
C PRO A 340 7.15 -17.79 -1.87
N GLY A 341 5.98 -18.20 -1.34
CA GLY A 341 5.43 -19.53 -1.53
C GLY A 341 5.78 -20.56 -0.44
N ASN A 342 6.11 -20.12 0.78
CA ASN A 342 6.35 -21.06 1.89
C ASN A 342 5.09 -21.30 2.71
N THR A 343 4.95 -22.53 3.18
CA THR A 343 3.96 -22.93 4.20
C THR A 343 4.70 -23.64 5.32
N LEU A 344 4.69 -23.04 6.50
CA LEU A 344 5.25 -23.62 7.71
C LEU A 344 4.09 -24.02 8.61
N GLY A 345 4.00 -25.30 8.95
CA GLY A 345 2.98 -25.89 9.80
C GLY A 345 3.11 -25.48 11.28
N PRO A 346 2.20 -25.98 12.13
CA PRO A 346 2.25 -25.69 13.57
C PRO A 346 3.56 -26.09 14.21
N HIS A 347 4.00 -25.32 15.21
CA HIS A 347 5.19 -25.58 16.04
C HIS A 347 6.48 -25.79 15.26
N THR A 348 6.55 -25.33 14.01
CA THR A 348 7.77 -25.37 13.19
C THR A 348 8.80 -24.33 13.64
N LYS A 349 10.05 -24.55 13.27
CA LYS A 349 11.12 -23.59 13.50
C LYS A 349 11.93 -23.33 12.23
N ALA A 350 12.00 -22.07 11.81
CA ALA A 350 12.98 -21.57 10.85
C ALA A 350 13.92 -20.61 11.59
N GLY A 351 15.10 -21.07 11.96
CA GLY A 351 16.00 -20.32 12.87
C GLY A 351 17.01 -19.43 12.15
N ALA A 352 18.06 -19.03 12.85
CA ALA A 352 18.97 -18.00 12.40
C ALA A 352 19.65 -18.30 11.04
N TYR A 353 19.60 -17.29 10.15
CA TYR A 353 20.23 -17.35 8.80
C TYR A 353 19.68 -18.49 7.93
N VAL A 354 18.41 -18.81 8.07
CA VAL A 354 17.71 -19.76 7.20
C VAL A 354 17.05 -19.01 6.07
N GLU A 355 17.24 -19.46 4.84
CA GLU A 355 16.51 -19.00 3.67
C GLU A 355 15.60 -20.11 3.14
N MET A 356 14.33 -19.81 2.88
CA MET A 356 13.38 -20.75 2.29
C MET A 356 12.69 -20.16 1.06
N LYS A 357 12.34 -21.03 0.10
CA LYS A 357 11.58 -20.68 -1.10
C LYS A 357 10.72 -21.82 -1.56
N LYS A 358 9.41 -21.60 -1.69
CA LYS A 358 8.46 -22.64 -2.11
C LYS A 358 8.67 -23.95 -1.32
N ALA A 359 8.84 -23.80 -0.02
CA ALA A 359 9.03 -24.91 0.90
C ALA A 359 7.74 -25.18 1.69
N VAL A 360 7.40 -26.44 1.85
CA VAL A 360 6.36 -26.90 2.77
C VAL A 360 7.06 -27.60 3.93
N ILE A 361 6.82 -27.11 5.13
CA ILE A 361 7.43 -27.63 6.35
C ILE A 361 6.30 -28.04 7.28
N ASP A 362 6.15 -29.34 7.52
CA ASP A 362 5.06 -29.87 8.32
C ASP A 362 5.29 -29.70 9.83
N GLU A 363 4.27 -30.02 10.61
CA GLU A 363 4.20 -29.81 12.06
C GLU A 363 5.45 -30.28 12.80
N GLY A 364 5.91 -29.51 13.78
CA GLY A 364 7.01 -29.86 14.68
C GLY A 364 8.40 -29.89 14.05
N THR A 365 8.50 -29.71 12.73
CA THR A 365 9.77 -29.77 11.99
C THR A 365 10.63 -28.54 12.25
N LYS A 366 11.94 -28.74 12.33
CA LYS A 366 12.91 -27.72 12.71
C LYS A 366 14.04 -27.58 11.66
N VAL A 367 14.24 -26.35 11.17
CA VAL A 367 15.38 -25.95 10.35
C VAL A 367 16.11 -24.84 11.11
N PRO A 368 16.95 -25.18 12.10
CA PRO A 368 17.34 -24.19 13.13
C PRO A 368 18.47 -23.24 12.71
N HIS A 369 19.32 -23.55 11.73
CA HIS A 369 20.53 -22.77 11.48
C HIS A 369 21.02 -22.84 10.03
N LEU A 370 21.46 -21.67 9.49
CA LEU A 370 22.37 -21.54 8.33
C LEU A 370 22.03 -22.45 7.14
N SER A 371 20.77 -22.62 6.82
CA SER A 371 20.31 -23.58 5.80
C SER A 371 19.58 -22.90 4.66
N TYR A 372 19.66 -23.49 3.46
CA TYR A 372 18.80 -23.15 2.34
C TYR A 372 17.86 -24.32 2.02
N VAL A 373 16.56 -24.03 2.08
CA VAL A 373 15.49 -24.98 1.76
C VAL A 373 14.65 -24.41 0.62
N GLY A 374 14.87 -24.91 -0.59
CA GLY A 374 14.18 -24.45 -1.78
C GLY A 374 13.50 -25.59 -2.53
N ASP A 375 12.26 -25.35 -3.00
CA ASP A 375 11.46 -26.31 -3.75
C ASP A 375 11.44 -27.70 -3.03
N ALA A 376 11.10 -27.71 -1.75
CA ALA A 376 11.17 -28.90 -0.89
C ALA A 376 9.92 -29.08 -0.03
N HIS A 377 9.60 -30.33 0.27
CA HIS A 377 8.64 -30.69 1.31
C HIS A 377 9.36 -31.48 2.41
N ILE A 378 9.23 -31.03 3.64
CA ILE A 378 9.80 -31.69 4.81
C ILE A 378 8.66 -32.04 5.76
N HIS A 379 8.43 -33.33 5.95
CA HIS A 379 7.35 -33.85 6.75
C HIS A 379 7.59 -33.64 8.26
N GLU A 380 6.61 -34.04 9.04
CA GLU A 380 6.49 -33.76 10.46
C GLU A 380 7.67 -34.25 11.32
N ASN A 381 7.92 -33.53 12.40
CA ASN A 381 8.88 -33.91 13.44
C ASN A 381 10.31 -34.17 12.94
N THR A 382 10.67 -33.62 11.79
CA THR A 382 12.01 -33.74 11.19
C THR A 382 12.93 -32.64 11.70
N ASN A 383 14.21 -32.97 11.94
CA ASN A 383 15.24 -32.01 12.32
C ASN A 383 16.31 -31.88 11.24
N VAL A 384 16.45 -30.68 10.67
CA VAL A 384 17.43 -30.39 9.64
C VAL A 384 18.67 -29.76 10.27
N GLY A 385 19.81 -30.45 10.19
CA GLY A 385 21.08 -29.98 10.72
C GLY A 385 21.56 -28.69 10.04
N GLY A 386 22.26 -27.86 10.79
CA GLY A 386 22.79 -26.58 10.30
C GLY A 386 23.71 -26.71 9.09
N GLY A 387 23.61 -25.76 8.16
CA GLY A 387 24.39 -25.78 6.89
C GLY A 387 23.83 -26.74 5.82
N THR A 388 22.61 -27.22 6.00
CA THR A 388 21.95 -28.06 4.99
C THR A 388 21.46 -27.23 3.81
N ILE A 389 21.68 -27.76 2.59
CA ILE A 389 21.26 -27.14 1.35
C ILE A 389 20.49 -28.14 0.50
N THR A 390 19.26 -27.79 0.09
CA THR A 390 18.56 -28.46 -1.01
C THR A 390 19.10 -27.90 -2.32
N ALA A 391 19.96 -28.65 -3.03
CA ALA A 391 20.51 -28.23 -4.32
C ALA A 391 19.46 -28.48 -5.41
N ASN A 392 18.50 -27.58 -5.51
CA ASN A 392 17.27 -27.70 -6.29
C ASN A 392 17.37 -27.24 -7.75
N TYR A 393 18.52 -26.68 -8.19
CA TYR A 393 18.68 -26.14 -9.53
C TYR A 393 19.81 -26.83 -10.29
N ASP A 394 19.50 -27.40 -11.44
CA ASP A 394 20.45 -28.12 -12.30
C ASP A 394 21.08 -27.28 -13.41
N GLY A 395 20.80 -25.97 -13.42
CA GLY A 395 21.24 -25.05 -14.46
C GLY A 395 20.12 -24.68 -15.46
N VAL A 396 19.03 -25.49 -15.52
CA VAL A 396 17.89 -25.30 -16.42
C VAL A 396 16.57 -25.37 -15.66
N HIS A 397 16.39 -26.42 -14.82
CA HIS A 397 15.13 -26.71 -14.14
C HIS A 397 15.28 -26.60 -12.63
N LYS A 398 14.15 -26.36 -11.97
CA LYS A 398 14.02 -26.51 -10.52
C LYS A 398 13.48 -27.90 -10.23
N ASN A 399 14.18 -28.64 -9.37
CA ASN A 399 13.87 -30.00 -8.98
C ASN A 399 13.44 -30.03 -7.52
N HIS A 400 12.62 -31.01 -7.16
CA HIS A 400 12.02 -31.13 -5.83
C HIS A 400 12.83 -32.04 -4.92
N THR A 401 12.85 -31.68 -3.63
CA THR A 401 13.40 -32.52 -2.55
C THR A 401 12.25 -32.91 -1.62
N GLU A 402 12.09 -34.20 -1.36
CA GLU A 402 11.16 -34.76 -0.41
C GLU A 402 11.90 -35.32 0.78
N ILE A 403 11.52 -34.95 2.02
CA ILE A 403 12.10 -35.46 3.26
C ILE A 403 10.97 -35.95 4.16
N GLY A 404 10.97 -37.22 4.49
CA GLY A 404 9.94 -37.89 5.29
C GLY A 404 9.87 -37.39 6.74
N SER A 405 9.01 -38.05 7.49
CA SER A 405 8.74 -37.76 8.90
C SER A 405 9.83 -38.35 9.81
N HIS A 406 10.05 -37.68 10.97
CA HIS A 406 11.00 -38.14 12.02
C HIS A 406 12.44 -38.31 11.52
N VAL A 407 12.84 -37.55 10.49
CA VAL A 407 14.19 -37.59 9.90
C VAL A 407 15.15 -36.72 10.68
N HIS A 408 16.40 -37.19 10.82
CA HIS A 408 17.52 -36.42 11.35
C HIS A 408 18.55 -36.17 10.25
N ILE A 409 18.52 -34.99 9.63
CA ILE A 409 19.54 -34.56 8.68
C ILE A 409 20.76 -34.03 9.46
N GLY A 410 21.92 -34.63 9.24
CA GLY A 410 23.19 -34.19 9.84
C GLY A 410 23.63 -32.79 9.39
N ALA A 411 24.49 -32.12 10.13
CA ALA A 411 24.99 -30.81 9.76
C ALA A 411 25.81 -30.84 8.45
N GLY A 412 25.69 -29.76 7.64
CA GLY A 412 26.47 -29.62 6.40
C GLY A 412 26.07 -30.56 5.27
N ASN A 413 24.82 -31.06 5.27
CA ASN A 413 24.36 -31.94 4.22
C ASN A 413 23.98 -31.16 2.95
N MET A 414 24.23 -31.79 1.80
CA MET A 414 23.77 -31.34 0.48
C MET A 414 22.82 -32.40 -0.08
N LEU A 415 21.55 -32.03 -0.26
CA LEU A 415 20.55 -32.86 -0.91
C LEU A 415 20.42 -32.45 -2.37
N VAL A 416 20.87 -33.29 -3.29
CA VAL A 416 20.88 -32.99 -4.73
C VAL A 416 19.58 -33.43 -5.36
N ALA A 417 18.69 -32.49 -5.58
CA ALA A 417 17.38 -32.75 -6.13
C ALA A 417 17.42 -33.14 -7.64
N PRO A 418 16.50 -34.00 -8.14
CA PRO A 418 15.42 -34.61 -7.35
C PRO A 418 15.92 -35.71 -6.42
N VAL A 419 15.44 -35.72 -5.18
CA VAL A 419 15.78 -36.77 -4.20
C VAL A 419 14.67 -36.90 -3.15
N THR A 420 14.39 -38.13 -2.77
CA THR A 420 13.47 -38.48 -1.70
C THR A 420 14.25 -39.17 -0.56
N VAL A 421 14.07 -38.66 0.66
CA VAL A 421 14.56 -39.25 1.90
C VAL A 421 13.37 -39.77 2.66
N GLY A 422 13.31 -41.08 2.88
CA GLY A 422 12.20 -41.75 3.55
C GLY A 422 12.05 -41.39 5.03
N ASP A 423 11.08 -41.99 5.68
CA ASP A 423 10.78 -41.80 7.09
C ASP A 423 11.84 -42.38 8.01
N ASN A 424 12.01 -41.83 9.21
CA ASN A 424 12.93 -42.29 10.26
C ASN A 424 14.40 -42.36 9.81
N VAL A 425 14.78 -41.69 8.74
CA VAL A 425 16.19 -41.69 8.23
C VAL A 425 17.08 -40.82 9.10
N THR A 426 18.31 -41.27 9.30
CA THR A 426 19.38 -40.46 9.87
C THR A 426 20.48 -40.25 8.84
N SER A 427 20.94 -39.01 8.60
CA SER A 427 22.08 -38.76 7.74
C SER A 427 23.32 -38.33 8.53
N GLY A 428 24.51 -38.80 8.07
CA GLY A 428 25.80 -38.38 8.62
C GLY A 428 26.12 -36.93 8.26
N ALA A 429 26.84 -36.23 9.14
CA ALA A 429 27.28 -34.86 8.86
C ALA A 429 28.22 -34.78 7.61
N GLY A 430 28.08 -33.68 6.84
CA GLY A 430 28.87 -33.45 5.62
C GLY A 430 28.54 -34.36 4.44
N SER A 431 27.38 -35.00 4.45
CA SER A 431 26.99 -35.92 3.38
C SER A 431 26.42 -35.20 2.16
N VAL A 432 26.73 -35.73 0.98
CA VAL A 432 26.12 -35.35 -0.30
C VAL A 432 25.19 -36.45 -0.76
N ILE A 433 23.88 -36.24 -0.60
CA ILE A 433 22.84 -37.23 -0.89
C ILE A 433 22.31 -36.99 -2.31
N ARG A 434 22.49 -37.95 -3.21
CA ARG A 434 22.17 -37.84 -4.65
C ARG A 434 21.13 -38.86 -5.13
N HIS A 435 20.81 -39.85 -4.30
CA HIS A 435 19.90 -40.94 -4.61
C HIS A 435 18.90 -41.07 -3.48
N ASP A 436 17.73 -41.55 -3.81
CA ASP A 436 16.67 -41.79 -2.84
C ASP A 436 17.15 -42.70 -1.71
N VAL A 437 16.68 -42.41 -0.50
CA VAL A 437 17.02 -43.13 0.72
C VAL A 437 15.74 -43.78 1.24
N PRO A 438 15.72 -45.10 1.40
CA PRO A 438 14.52 -45.80 1.92
C PRO A 438 14.29 -45.46 3.41
N ASP A 439 13.06 -45.77 3.89
CA ASP A 439 12.71 -45.65 5.29
C ASP A 439 13.65 -46.39 6.23
N ASP A 440 13.74 -45.93 7.47
CA ASP A 440 14.51 -46.58 8.55
C ASP A 440 16.02 -46.73 8.25
N ALA A 441 16.57 -45.94 7.33
CA ALA A 441 17.96 -46.07 6.90
C ALA A 441 18.88 -45.06 7.55
N MET A 442 20.17 -45.37 7.57
CA MET A 442 21.25 -44.41 7.79
C MET A 442 21.97 -44.18 6.47
N VAL A 443 22.12 -42.88 6.09
CA VAL A 443 22.82 -42.48 4.88
C VAL A 443 24.00 -41.55 5.23
N TYR A 444 25.16 -41.80 4.65
CA TYR A 444 26.33 -40.92 4.76
C TYR A 444 27.24 -41.02 3.55
N SER A 445 27.99 -39.96 3.28
CA SER A 445 29.06 -39.99 2.28
C SER A 445 30.37 -40.26 2.96
N GLU A 446 31.16 -41.24 2.43
CA GLU A 446 32.52 -41.45 2.90
C GLU A 446 33.44 -40.33 2.35
N ASN A 447 33.85 -39.44 3.22
CA ASN A 447 34.87 -38.44 2.93
C ASN A 447 36.14 -38.77 3.75
N SER A 448 37.23 -39.23 3.10
CA SER A 448 38.49 -39.48 3.81
C SER A 448 39.17 -38.17 4.15
N GLN A 449 39.58 -38.01 5.40
CA GLN A 449 40.45 -36.91 5.80
C GLN A 449 41.88 -37.14 5.33
N HIS A 450 42.43 -36.16 4.62
CA HIS A 450 43.87 -36.17 4.24
C HIS A 450 44.58 -35.07 5.00
N THR A 451 45.65 -35.44 5.70
CA THR A 451 46.51 -34.48 6.41
C THR A 451 47.84 -34.36 5.69
N VAL A 452 48.22 -33.15 5.30
CA VAL A 452 49.53 -32.86 4.75
C VAL A 452 50.37 -32.25 5.86
N GLU A 453 51.29 -33.04 6.39
CA GLU A 453 52.21 -32.59 7.44
C GLU A 453 53.21 -31.60 6.86
N GLN A 454 53.65 -30.63 7.69
CA GLN A 454 54.63 -29.60 7.32
C GLN A 454 54.23 -28.77 6.07
N TRP A 455 52.94 -28.67 5.78
CA TRP A 455 52.42 -27.88 4.68
C TRP A 455 52.79 -26.40 4.86
N LYS A 456 53.37 -25.80 3.81
CA LYS A 456 53.70 -24.37 3.78
C LYS A 456 52.70 -23.63 2.85
N PRO A 457 52.16 -22.50 3.29
CA PRO A 457 51.33 -21.65 2.42
C PRO A 457 52.14 -21.11 1.23
N ALA A 458 51.49 -20.72 0.14
CA ALA A 458 52.13 -20.31 -1.10
C ALA A 458 53.17 -19.18 -0.88
N TRP A 459 52.86 -18.21 -0.02
CA TRP A 459 53.79 -17.09 0.30
C TRP A 459 55.06 -17.50 1.07
N GLU A 460 55.13 -18.69 1.59
CA GLU A 460 56.33 -19.26 2.23
C GLU A 460 57.10 -20.23 1.31
N ARG A 461 56.53 -20.60 0.16
CA ARG A 461 57.17 -21.53 -0.80
C ARG A 461 58.07 -20.83 -1.80
N GLU A 462 57.93 -19.51 -1.98
CA GLU A 462 58.67 -18.66 -2.91
C GLU A 462 59.87 -17.94 -2.24
N LYS A 463 60.21 -18.33 -1.01
CA LYS A 463 61.42 -17.93 -0.31
C LYS A 463 62.35 -19.15 -0.22
#